data_03054fd4fe395a2e9268b5943bcd5a5c
#
_entry.id   03054fd4fe395a2e9268b5943bcd5a5c
#
_cell.length_a   1.000
_cell.length_b   1.000
_cell.length_c   1.000
_cell.angle_alpha   90.00
_cell.angle_beta   90.00
_cell.angle_gamma   90.00
#
_symmetry.space_group_name_H-M   'P 1'
#
loop_
_entity.id
_entity.type
_entity.pdbx_description
1 polymer ?
#
loop_
_entity_poly.entity_id
_entity_poly.type
_entity_poly.pdbx_seq_one_letter_code
_entity_poly.pdbx_strand_id
1 'polypeptide(L)'
;MNHMASGATLARSHDDAPNTREPDVERIVAALVARARAAQRRFEQAGQETLDIAAAAAAWAIMEPQRNRRLADLAVRDTGLGNADDKFRKNHRKTLGLLRDLHGVATTGVIARDEEHGVVEIARAVGVVAAITPSTNPAATPANKIINALKCGNAVIVAPSPKGYSSCALLIEFIHAEFAKAGLDPELVQMLPHPIGKAATAALMKLADLVVATGSQANVRMAYTSGTPAFGVGAGNVASIVTASANPDDAASKIAVSKTFDNATSCSSENSVVIDEAIHARMLDALTKQGGVLLDAAQKARLQAAMWHDGKLSARCTARSATAIAREAGLDDIAAREPKFLMVEESGYGPEFPFSGEKLSPVLTVYRARGIDAAIEIVRGIYGYMGAGHSVGVHGADDALAVRLGTQLPVARVIVDQAHCLATGGNFDNGLPFSLSMGCGTWGGNNFSSNLGYRQYLNVTRIAYRIAERVPEVDALLGDYFRRIGR
;
A
#
# COMPACT_ATOMS: atom_id res chain seq x y z
N MET A 1 7.45 -61.95 50.40
CA MET A 1 8.74 -62.13 49.67
C MET A 1 8.89 -60.91 48.76
N ASN A 2 9.61 -59.93 49.24
CA ASN A 2 10.89 -59.41 48.77
C ASN A 2 11.02 -59.32 47.22
N HIS A 3 11.13 -58.17 46.60
CA HIS A 3 12.36 -57.39 46.55
C HIS A 3 12.19 -55.95 46.08
N MET A 4 12.92 -55.06 46.72
CA MET A 4 13.36 -53.73 46.40
C MET A 4 13.97 -53.60 44.97
N ALA A 5 13.83 -52.42 44.39
CA ALA A 5 14.89 -51.69 43.70
C ALA A 5 14.45 -50.26 43.42
N SER A 6 15.01 -49.38 44.07
CA SER A 6 15.98 -48.37 43.68
C SER A 6 15.41 -47.21 42.86
N GLY A 7 15.26 -46.08 43.55
CA GLY A 7 14.98 -44.77 42.98
C GLY A 7 16.18 -44.22 42.21
N ALA A 8 15.89 -43.56 41.11
CA ALA A 8 16.78 -42.59 40.51
C ALA A 8 15.99 -41.26 40.36
N THR A 9 16.30 -40.36 41.29
CA THR A 9 15.84 -38.98 41.28
C THR A 9 16.59 -38.26 40.15
N LEU A 10 15.92 -38.01 39.04
CA LEU A 10 16.40 -37.06 38.04
C LEU A 10 16.11 -35.66 38.52
N ALA A 11 17.16 -34.94 38.89
CA ALA A 11 17.16 -33.53 39.18
C ALA A 11 16.65 -32.75 37.95
N ARG A 12 15.53 -32.08 38.08
CA ARG A 12 15.10 -31.06 37.14
C ARG A 12 15.96 -29.81 37.41
N SER A 13 16.86 -29.50 36.48
CA SER A 13 17.47 -28.18 36.40
C SER A 13 16.42 -27.20 35.89
N HIS A 14 15.84 -26.45 36.77
CA HIS A 14 15.12 -25.22 36.45
C HIS A 14 16.18 -24.16 36.14
N ASP A 15 16.50 -23.98 34.87
CA ASP A 15 17.00 -22.72 34.36
C ASP A 15 15.82 -21.83 33.95
N ASP A 16 15.07 -21.35 34.93
CA ASP A 16 14.20 -20.18 34.83
C ASP A 16 15.07 -18.92 34.98
N ALA A 17 15.83 -18.58 33.93
CA ALA A 17 16.33 -17.23 33.80
C ALA A 17 15.13 -16.33 33.49
N PRO A 18 14.82 -15.28 34.29
CA PRO A 18 13.71 -14.39 34.05
C PRO A 18 13.90 -13.71 32.68
N ASN A 19 12.85 -13.72 31.86
CA ASN A 19 12.81 -13.07 30.55
C ASN A 19 12.92 -11.54 30.71
N THR A 20 14.16 -11.06 30.94
CA THR A 20 14.49 -9.64 31.21
C THR A 20 14.39 -8.74 29.96
N ARG A 21 13.92 -9.27 28.78
CA ARG A 21 13.95 -8.53 27.51
C ARG A 21 12.70 -7.72 27.21
N GLU A 22 11.50 -8.09 27.71
CA GLU A 22 10.27 -7.35 27.42
C GLU A 22 10.18 -5.97 28.10
N PRO A 23 10.51 -5.81 29.39
CA PRO A 23 10.46 -4.50 30.05
C PRO A 23 11.42 -3.47 29.45
N ASP A 24 12.52 -3.94 28.87
CA ASP A 24 13.53 -3.07 28.27
C ASP A 24 13.10 -2.52 26.90
N VAL A 25 12.39 -3.30 26.11
CA VAL A 25 11.84 -2.87 24.81
C VAL A 25 10.78 -1.79 24.98
N GLU A 26 9.83 -1.97 25.91
CA GLU A 26 8.80 -0.99 26.18
C GLU A 26 9.40 0.33 26.67
N ARG A 27 10.40 0.30 27.53
CA ARG A 27 11.11 1.49 28.04
C ARG A 27 11.82 2.24 26.90
N ILE A 28 12.48 1.53 25.98
CA ILE A 28 13.15 2.14 24.83
C ILE A 28 12.13 2.84 23.92
N VAL A 29 11.02 2.16 23.61
CA VAL A 29 9.96 2.74 22.78
C VAL A 29 9.28 3.93 23.46
N ALA A 30 9.02 3.85 24.76
CA ALA A 30 8.44 4.94 25.52
C ALA A 30 9.36 6.19 25.52
N ALA A 31 10.67 5.99 25.64
CA ALA A 31 11.65 7.08 25.55
C ALA A 31 11.67 7.73 24.16
N LEU A 32 11.57 6.94 23.07
CA LEU A 32 11.44 7.46 21.71
C LEU A 32 10.18 8.30 21.54
N VAL A 33 9.03 7.78 21.97
CA VAL A 33 7.74 8.48 21.90
C VAL A 33 7.77 9.76 22.73
N ALA A 34 8.40 9.75 23.90
CA ALA A 34 8.52 10.93 24.74
C ALA A 34 9.32 12.07 24.07
N ARG A 35 10.45 11.75 23.42
CA ARG A 35 11.24 12.72 22.66
C ARG A 35 10.48 13.24 21.44
N ALA A 36 9.86 12.35 20.66
CA ALA A 36 9.00 12.73 19.53
C ALA A 36 7.88 13.67 19.97
N ARG A 37 7.21 13.36 21.07
CA ARG A 37 6.12 14.18 21.63
C ARG A 37 6.60 15.55 22.11
N ALA A 38 7.78 15.63 22.70
CA ALA A 38 8.37 16.91 23.11
C ALA A 38 8.72 17.79 21.89
N ALA A 39 9.28 17.21 20.83
CA ALA A 39 9.54 17.90 19.56
C ALA A 39 8.23 18.33 18.88
N GLN A 40 7.24 17.44 18.83
CA GLN A 40 5.94 17.69 18.20
C GLN A 40 5.19 18.86 18.87
N ARG A 41 5.19 18.96 20.19
CA ARG A 41 4.54 20.08 20.90
C ARG A 41 5.12 21.44 20.53
N ARG A 42 6.42 21.53 20.26
CA ARG A 42 7.05 22.76 19.77
C ARG A 42 6.66 23.00 18.29
N PHE A 43 6.66 21.94 17.50
CA PHE A 43 6.36 21.99 16.07
C PHE A 43 4.88 22.32 15.78
N GLU A 44 3.93 21.87 16.62
CA GLU A 44 2.51 22.22 16.50
C GLU A 44 2.24 23.74 16.62
N GLN A 45 3.12 24.48 17.31
CA GLN A 45 3.01 25.94 17.44
C GLN A 45 3.60 26.68 16.22
N ALA A 46 4.25 25.99 15.30
CA ALA A 46 4.82 26.60 14.11
C ALA A 46 3.72 26.97 13.09
N GLY A 47 3.96 28.04 12.36
CA GLY A 47 3.08 28.44 11.25
C GLY A 47 3.19 27.51 10.04
N GLN A 48 2.25 27.66 9.09
CA GLN A 48 2.18 26.84 7.87
C GLN A 48 3.49 26.78 7.10
N GLU A 49 4.22 27.90 7.00
CA GLU A 49 5.50 27.99 6.30
C GLU A 49 6.53 27.00 6.85
N THR A 50 6.65 26.89 8.18
CA THR A 50 7.57 25.94 8.83
C THR A 50 7.18 24.49 8.54
N LEU A 51 5.88 24.18 8.54
CA LEU A 51 5.36 22.85 8.19
C LEU A 51 5.66 22.51 6.74
N ASP A 52 5.53 23.48 5.84
CA ASP A 52 5.83 23.33 4.41
C ASP A 52 7.33 23.11 4.16
N ILE A 53 8.18 23.85 4.86
CA ILE A 53 9.65 23.67 4.82
C ILE A 53 10.02 22.27 5.33
N ALA A 54 9.43 21.79 6.41
CA ALA A 54 9.73 20.46 6.95
C ALA A 54 9.33 19.35 5.98
N ALA A 55 8.15 19.46 5.37
CA ALA A 55 7.69 18.54 4.33
C ALA A 55 8.59 18.57 3.09
N ALA A 56 9.00 19.76 2.64
CA ALA A 56 9.89 19.95 1.50
C ALA A 56 11.30 19.39 1.79
N ALA A 57 11.85 19.61 2.98
CA ALA A 57 13.14 19.06 3.40
C ALA A 57 13.14 17.52 3.36
N ALA A 58 12.11 16.89 3.90
CA ALA A 58 11.95 15.43 3.84
C ALA A 58 11.78 14.93 2.39
N ALA A 59 11.07 15.67 1.55
CA ALA A 59 10.89 15.34 0.14
C ALA A 59 12.20 15.47 -0.65
N TRP A 60 12.96 16.53 -0.43
CA TRP A 60 14.26 16.71 -1.09
C TRP A 60 15.29 15.67 -0.66
N ALA A 61 15.23 15.22 0.59
CA ALA A 61 16.10 14.16 1.10
C ALA A 61 16.04 12.87 0.28
N ILE A 62 14.87 12.51 -0.25
CA ILE A 62 14.70 11.34 -1.11
C ILE A 62 14.79 11.65 -2.61
N MET A 63 14.53 12.90 -3.04
CA MET A 63 14.48 13.27 -4.45
C MET A 63 15.84 13.72 -5.00
N GLU A 64 16.76 14.18 -4.16
CA GLU A 64 18.09 14.59 -4.60
C GLU A 64 18.76 13.42 -5.37
N PRO A 65 19.24 13.64 -6.61
CA PRO A 65 19.57 12.54 -7.52
C PRO A 65 20.58 11.53 -6.98
N GLN A 66 21.65 11.99 -6.30
CA GLN A 66 22.69 11.09 -5.76
C GLN A 66 22.16 10.28 -4.56
N ARG A 67 21.40 10.91 -3.67
CA ARG A 67 20.76 10.26 -2.52
C ARG A 67 19.71 9.27 -2.97
N ASN A 68 18.88 9.65 -3.95
CA ASN A 68 17.86 8.77 -4.52
C ASN A 68 18.50 7.52 -5.13
N ARG A 69 19.59 7.65 -5.90
CA ARG A 69 20.32 6.50 -6.46
C ARG A 69 20.83 5.60 -5.35
N ARG A 70 21.48 6.15 -4.33
CA ARG A 70 21.98 5.39 -3.18
C ARG A 70 20.85 4.63 -2.46
N LEU A 71 19.70 5.28 -2.25
CA LEU A 71 18.54 4.65 -1.63
C LEU A 71 17.94 3.53 -2.49
N ALA A 72 17.87 3.72 -3.81
CA ALA A 72 17.35 2.72 -4.74
C ALA A 72 18.25 1.47 -4.80
N ASP A 73 19.57 1.67 -4.93
CA ASP A 73 20.56 0.59 -4.97
C ASP A 73 20.59 -0.18 -3.64
N LEU A 74 20.57 0.53 -2.51
CA LEU A 74 20.54 -0.05 -1.17
C LEU A 74 19.28 -0.88 -0.95
N ALA A 75 18.12 -0.36 -1.38
CA ALA A 75 16.85 -1.06 -1.24
C ALA A 75 16.84 -2.41 -1.97
N VAL A 76 17.37 -2.48 -3.19
CA VAL A 76 17.45 -3.74 -3.96
C VAL A 76 18.48 -4.69 -3.35
N ARG A 77 19.66 -4.17 -2.96
CA ARG A 77 20.71 -4.98 -2.34
C ARG A 77 20.21 -5.69 -1.08
N ASP A 78 19.53 -4.97 -0.19
CA ASP A 78 19.19 -5.48 1.14
C ASP A 78 17.91 -6.31 1.14
N THR A 79 16.94 -5.96 0.28
CA THR A 79 15.66 -6.68 0.20
C THR A 79 15.67 -7.78 -0.84
N GLY A 80 16.47 -7.64 -1.90
CA GLY A 80 16.45 -8.47 -3.09
C GLY A 80 15.17 -8.29 -3.92
N LEU A 81 14.38 -7.22 -3.70
CA LEU A 81 13.08 -7.00 -4.32
C LEU A 81 13.10 -5.85 -5.32
N GLY A 82 12.52 -6.08 -6.51
CA GLY A 82 12.40 -5.09 -7.57
C GLY A 82 13.70 -4.82 -8.31
N ASN A 83 13.83 -3.63 -8.88
CA ASN A 83 15.05 -3.17 -9.55
C ASN A 83 15.36 -1.69 -9.19
N ALA A 84 16.64 -1.34 -9.27
CA ALA A 84 17.14 -0.04 -8.79
C ALA A 84 16.63 1.14 -9.64
N ASP A 85 16.52 0.98 -10.96
CA ASP A 85 16.10 2.07 -11.86
C ASP A 85 14.63 2.42 -11.64
N ASP A 86 13.78 1.42 -11.48
CA ASP A 86 12.36 1.66 -11.20
C ASP A 86 12.15 2.20 -9.78
N LYS A 87 12.94 1.75 -8.80
CA LYS A 87 12.90 2.36 -7.45
C LYS A 87 13.35 3.82 -7.48
N PHE A 88 14.39 4.15 -8.23
CA PHE A 88 14.83 5.53 -8.44
C PHE A 88 13.71 6.40 -9.04
N ARG A 89 13.07 5.92 -10.12
CA ARG A 89 11.92 6.59 -10.75
C ARG A 89 10.74 6.72 -9.80
N LYS A 90 10.44 5.65 -9.06
CA LYS A 90 9.34 5.61 -8.07
C LYS A 90 9.55 6.62 -6.95
N ASN A 91 10.74 6.66 -6.35
CA ASN A 91 11.10 7.59 -5.29
C ASN A 91 10.86 9.03 -5.73
N HIS A 92 11.36 9.41 -6.90
CA HIS A 92 11.18 10.75 -7.45
C HIS A 92 9.72 11.04 -7.79
N ARG A 93 9.10 10.19 -8.62
CA ARG A 93 7.75 10.42 -9.16
C ARG A 93 6.69 10.49 -8.08
N LYS A 94 6.71 9.55 -7.11
CA LYS A 94 5.72 9.51 -6.03
C LYS A 94 5.90 10.67 -5.05
N THR A 95 7.12 11.10 -4.82
CA THR A 95 7.38 12.26 -3.94
C THR A 95 7.01 13.58 -4.62
N LEU A 96 7.38 13.76 -5.90
CA LEU A 96 7.00 14.95 -6.66
C LEU A 96 5.48 15.11 -6.77
N GLY A 97 4.77 13.99 -7.03
CA GLY A 97 3.32 14.00 -7.08
C GLY A 97 2.68 14.30 -5.72
N LEU A 98 3.23 13.77 -4.62
CA LEU A 98 2.78 14.13 -3.28
C LEU A 98 2.97 15.63 -3.00
N LEU A 99 4.11 16.19 -3.36
CA LEU A 99 4.35 17.64 -3.22
C LEU A 99 3.35 18.47 -4.03
N ARG A 100 2.98 18.04 -5.26
CA ARG A 100 1.91 18.67 -6.04
C ARG A 100 0.60 18.70 -5.26
N ASP A 101 0.23 17.59 -4.63
CA ASP A 101 -1.03 17.46 -3.91
C ASP A 101 -1.04 18.25 -2.58
N LEU A 102 0.14 18.55 -2.02
CA LEU A 102 0.31 19.31 -0.77
C LEU A 102 0.57 20.81 -0.99
N HIS A 103 0.89 21.20 -2.22
CA HIS A 103 1.23 22.60 -2.52
C HIS A 103 0.03 23.53 -2.32
N GLY A 104 0.21 24.57 -1.52
CA GLY A 104 -0.84 25.55 -1.22
C GLY A 104 -1.94 25.04 -0.26
N VAL A 105 -1.84 23.79 0.24
CA VAL A 105 -2.82 23.25 1.18
C VAL A 105 -2.54 23.75 2.59
N ALA A 106 -3.54 24.37 3.23
CA ALA A 106 -3.51 24.71 4.64
C ALA A 106 -3.76 23.47 5.50
N THR A 107 -2.87 23.23 6.48
CA THR A 107 -2.91 22.08 7.38
C THR A 107 -2.77 22.47 8.86
N THR A 108 -2.79 23.77 9.15
CA THR A 108 -2.80 24.33 10.50
C THR A 108 -3.64 25.61 10.53
N GLY A 109 -4.26 25.90 11.65
CA GLY A 109 -5.16 27.06 11.80
C GLY A 109 -6.48 26.88 11.01
N VAL A 110 -7.10 27.99 10.66
CA VAL A 110 -8.40 27.97 9.94
C VAL A 110 -8.20 27.50 8.52
N ILE A 111 -8.85 26.39 8.16
CA ILE A 111 -8.77 25.75 6.84
C ILE A 111 -10.04 25.91 6.00
N ALA A 112 -11.18 26.19 6.63
CA ALA A 112 -12.43 26.43 5.94
C ALA A 112 -13.33 27.35 6.77
N ARG A 113 -14.15 28.15 6.06
CA ARG A 113 -15.26 28.93 6.60
C ARG A 113 -16.48 28.70 5.73
N ASP A 114 -17.55 28.20 6.37
CA ASP A 114 -18.86 28.06 5.77
C ASP A 114 -19.79 29.08 6.44
N GLU A 115 -19.92 30.24 5.81
CA GLU A 115 -20.72 31.33 6.35
C GLU A 115 -22.22 31.02 6.31
N GLU A 116 -22.65 30.22 5.33
CA GLU A 116 -24.05 29.82 5.19
C GLU A 116 -24.53 28.93 6.33
N HIS A 117 -23.67 28.00 6.76
CA HIS A 117 -23.97 27.09 7.88
C HIS A 117 -23.35 27.54 9.20
N GLY A 118 -22.64 28.66 9.21
CA GLY A 118 -22.02 29.23 10.40
C GLY A 118 -20.92 28.31 10.99
N VAL A 119 -20.15 27.61 10.16
CA VAL A 119 -19.13 26.68 10.60
C VAL A 119 -17.74 27.17 10.19
N VAL A 120 -16.79 27.13 11.14
CA VAL A 120 -15.37 27.34 10.87
C VAL A 120 -14.61 26.07 11.22
N GLU A 121 -13.78 25.58 10.30
CA GLU A 121 -12.92 24.42 10.52
C GLU A 121 -11.47 24.84 10.79
N ILE A 122 -10.89 24.28 11.84
CA ILE A 122 -9.52 24.52 12.27
C ILE A 122 -8.77 23.19 12.23
N ALA A 123 -7.72 23.12 11.42
CA ALA A 123 -6.84 21.95 11.38
C ALA A 123 -5.85 21.97 12.54
N ARG A 124 -5.64 20.79 13.13
CA ARG A 124 -4.69 20.56 14.23
C ARG A 124 -3.94 19.26 13.99
N ALA A 125 -2.70 19.21 14.47
CA ALA A 125 -1.91 17.99 14.48
C ALA A 125 -2.61 16.87 15.29
N VAL A 126 -2.37 15.61 14.91
CA VAL A 126 -2.81 14.44 15.70
C VAL A 126 -1.83 14.12 16.84
N GLY A 127 -0.54 14.44 16.67
CA GLY A 127 0.50 14.19 17.66
C GLY A 127 1.67 13.36 17.13
N VAL A 128 1.97 12.22 17.73
CA VAL A 128 3.02 11.28 17.31
C VAL A 128 2.42 10.19 16.43
N VAL A 129 2.93 10.03 15.22
CA VAL A 129 2.49 9.04 14.25
C VAL A 129 3.41 7.82 14.27
N ALA A 130 2.85 6.63 14.46
CA ALA A 130 3.54 5.35 14.24
C ALA A 130 3.40 4.94 12.76
N ALA A 131 4.50 5.00 12.01
CA ALA A 131 4.54 4.69 10.59
C ALA A 131 5.12 3.28 10.35
N ILE A 132 4.24 2.30 10.12
CA ILE A 132 4.66 0.92 9.82
C ILE A 132 4.86 0.77 8.31
N THR A 133 6.02 0.27 7.88
CA THR A 133 6.39 0.26 6.46
C THR A 133 6.92 -1.10 5.96
N PRO A 134 6.59 -1.46 4.69
CA PRO A 134 6.95 -2.76 4.12
C PRO A 134 8.39 -2.79 3.58
N SER A 135 8.88 -4.00 3.28
CA SER A 135 10.16 -4.20 2.58
C SER A 135 10.11 -3.90 1.08
N THR A 136 8.93 -3.91 0.46
CA THR A 136 8.78 -3.71 -0.98
C THR A 136 9.20 -2.30 -1.45
N ASN A 137 8.99 -1.29 -0.60
CA ASN A 137 9.35 0.11 -0.88
C ASN A 137 9.96 0.77 0.38
N PRO A 138 11.19 0.36 0.79
CA PRO A 138 11.75 0.70 2.10
C PRO A 138 12.22 2.16 2.22
N ALA A 139 12.25 2.92 1.14
CA ALA A 139 12.50 4.37 1.13
C ALA A 139 11.23 5.17 0.78
N ALA A 140 10.54 4.82 -0.32
CA ALA A 140 9.40 5.60 -0.80
C ALA A 140 8.21 5.60 0.17
N THR A 141 7.88 4.44 0.79
CA THR A 141 6.76 4.38 1.73
C THR A 141 7.02 5.15 3.03
N PRO A 142 8.18 5.02 3.69
CA PRO A 142 8.53 5.89 4.81
C PRO A 142 8.49 7.38 4.44
N ALA A 143 9.13 7.79 3.32
CA ALA A 143 9.13 9.19 2.89
C ALA A 143 7.71 9.74 2.70
N ASN A 144 6.81 8.99 2.04
CA ASN A 144 5.42 9.40 1.85
C ASN A 144 4.70 9.67 3.19
N LYS A 145 4.89 8.79 4.18
CA LYS A 145 4.28 8.94 5.51
C LYS A 145 4.90 10.09 6.29
N ILE A 146 6.23 10.23 6.25
CA ILE A 146 6.96 11.31 6.92
C ILE A 146 6.52 12.67 6.38
N ILE A 147 6.47 12.85 5.05
CA ILE A 147 6.08 14.11 4.41
C ILE A 147 4.65 14.51 4.81
N ASN A 148 3.68 13.58 4.76
CA ASN A 148 2.31 13.84 5.18
C ASN A 148 2.24 14.20 6.69
N ALA A 149 2.97 13.49 7.54
CA ALA A 149 2.99 13.75 8.97
C ALA A 149 3.54 15.14 9.28
N LEU A 150 4.68 15.50 8.70
CA LEU A 150 5.34 16.80 8.90
C LEU A 150 4.48 17.97 8.36
N LYS A 151 3.91 17.82 7.16
CA LYS A 151 2.98 18.80 6.58
C LYS A 151 1.84 19.14 7.53
N CYS A 152 1.44 18.20 8.38
CA CYS A 152 0.32 18.32 9.33
C CYS A 152 0.78 18.62 10.78
N GLY A 153 2.03 19.02 11.00
CA GLY A 153 2.53 19.40 12.33
C GLY A 153 2.76 18.23 13.29
N ASN A 154 2.86 17.00 12.76
CA ASN A 154 3.08 15.80 13.56
C ASN A 154 4.56 15.43 13.64
N ALA A 155 4.94 14.73 14.71
CA ALA A 155 6.16 13.93 14.71
C ALA A 155 5.84 12.50 14.23
N VAL A 156 6.86 11.80 13.73
CA VAL A 156 6.69 10.45 13.18
C VAL A 156 7.82 9.52 13.64
N ILE A 157 7.44 8.32 14.07
CA ILE A 157 8.38 7.24 14.38
C ILE A 157 8.12 6.11 13.39
N VAL A 158 9.13 5.80 12.57
CA VAL A 158 9.02 4.73 11.58
C VAL A 158 9.38 3.38 12.20
N ALA A 159 8.52 2.39 11.97
CA ALA A 159 8.81 0.97 12.20
C ALA A 159 8.99 0.28 10.84
N PRO A 160 10.21 0.25 10.27
CA PRO A 160 10.45 -0.39 8.99
C PRO A 160 10.44 -1.91 9.11
N SER A 161 10.16 -2.61 8.00
CA SER A 161 10.43 -4.03 7.90
C SER A 161 11.92 -4.31 8.16
N PRO A 162 12.30 -5.40 8.85
CA PRO A 162 13.71 -5.72 9.11
C PRO A 162 14.60 -5.72 7.86
N LYS A 163 14.08 -6.21 6.73
CA LYS A 163 14.82 -6.18 5.45
C LYS A 163 14.97 -4.78 4.84
N GLY A 164 14.14 -3.83 5.24
CA GLY A 164 14.19 -2.44 4.77
C GLY A 164 14.86 -1.47 5.75
N TYR A 165 15.44 -2.00 6.83
CA TYR A 165 15.97 -1.17 7.92
C TYR A 165 17.01 -0.17 7.45
N SER A 166 18.08 -0.65 6.79
CA SER A 166 19.21 0.18 6.35
C SER A 166 18.79 1.25 5.34
N SER A 167 17.87 0.92 4.41
CA SER A 167 17.32 1.91 3.48
C SER A 167 16.52 3.00 4.20
N CYS A 168 15.73 2.63 5.21
CA CYS A 168 14.99 3.58 6.02
C CYS A 168 15.93 4.45 6.88
N ALA A 169 16.95 3.83 7.49
CA ALA A 169 17.95 4.55 8.29
C ALA A 169 18.70 5.59 7.46
N LEU A 170 19.15 5.21 6.25
CA LEU A 170 19.82 6.13 5.33
C LEU A 170 18.90 7.27 4.88
N LEU A 171 17.61 7.00 4.65
CA LEU A 171 16.62 8.04 4.36
C LEU A 171 16.51 9.04 5.51
N ILE A 172 16.40 8.55 6.75
CA ILE A 172 16.29 9.42 7.94
C ILE A 172 17.57 10.23 8.15
N GLU A 173 18.75 9.66 7.93
CA GLU A 173 20.02 10.41 7.93
C GLU A 173 19.98 11.58 6.94
N PHE A 174 19.50 11.35 5.72
CA PHE A 174 19.35 12.41 4.73
C PHE A 174 18.32 13.47 5.12
N ILE A 175 17.20 13.06 5.75
CA ILE A 175 16.19 14.00 6.29
C ILE A 175 16.81 14.86 7.40
N HIS A 176 17.53 14.27 8.34
CA HIS A 176 18.20 15.00 9.42
C HIS A 176 19.25 15.98 8.88
N ALA A 177 19.96 15.63 7.79
CA ALA A 177 20.89 16.54 7.12
C ALA A 177 20.17 17.76 6.51
N GLU A 178 18.98 17.58 5.93
CA GLU A 178 18.17 18.71 5.45
C GLU A 178 17.55 19.52 6.62
N PHE A 179 17.12 18.84 7.70
CA PHE A 179 16.62 19.50 8.89
C PHE A 179 17.66 20.41 9.54
N ALA A 180 18.92 19.97 9.60
CA ALA A 180 20.01 20.79 10.12
C ALA A 180 20.20 22.11 9.34
N LYS A 181 20.00 22.09 8.00
CA LYS A 181 20.04 23.30 7.16
C LYS A 181 18.84 24.23 7.42
N ALA A 182 17.69 23.65 7.72
CA ALA A 182 16.44 24.38 7.93
C ALA A 182 16.20 24.77 9.40
N GLY A 183 17.09 24.42 10.33
CA GLY A 183 16.92 24.68 11.76
C GLY A 183 15.78 23.89 12.40
N LEU A 184 15.45 22.71 11.85
CA LEU A 184 14.38 21.85 12.34
C LEU A 184 14.90 20.81 13.34
N ASP A 185 14.04 20.43 14.29
CA ASP A 185 14.37 19.44 15.31
C ASP A 185 14.39 18.01 14.70
N PRO A 186 15.52 17.29 14.74
CA PRO A 186 15.60 15.93 14.21
C PRO A 186 14.71 14.93 14.93
N GLU A 187 14.31 15.20 16.17
CA GLU A 187 13.40 14.34 16.95
C GLU A 187 11.96 14.29 16.40
N LEU A 188 11.64 15.14 15.40
CA LEU A 188 10.40 15.06 14.64
C LEU A 188 10.30 13.80 13.76
N VAL A 189 11.44 13.25 13.36
CA VAL A 189 11.51 12.05 12.50
C VAL A 189 12.45 11.04 13.12
N GLN A 190 11.92 9.98 13.66
CA GLN A 190 12.66 8.91 14.30
C GLN A 190 12.31 7.56 13.69
N MET A 191 13.04 6.51 14.08
CA MET A 191 12.71 5.12 13.76
C MET A 191 13.00 4.22 14.94
N LEU A 192 12.36 3.06 14.98
CA LEU A 192 12.69 2.02 15.95
C LEU A 192 14.15 1.57 15.77
N PRO A 193 14.92 1.41 16.85
CA PRO A 193 16.29 0.93 16.77
C PRO A 193 16.34 -0.55 16.40
N HIS A 194 17.46 -0.97 15.82
CA HIS A 194 17.72 -2.39 15.55
C HIS A 194 18.09 -3.13 16.85
N PRO A 195 17.67 -4.42 17.02
CA PRO A 195 16.81 -5.20 16.12
C PRO A 195 15.32 -4.85 16.27
N ILE A 196 14.62 -4.73 15.14
CA ILE A 196 13.18 -4.47 15.14
C ILE A 196 12.43 -5.78 15.35
N GLY A 197 11.77 -5.89 16.51
CA GLY A 197 10.93 -7.02 16.85
C GLY A 197 9.43 -6.67 16.79
N LYS A 198 8.59 -7.71 16.82
CA LYS A 198 7.12 -7.53 16.90
C LYS A 198 6.71 -6.80 18.19
N ALA A 199 7.39 -7.05 19.30
CA ALA A 199 7.12 -6.40 20.58
C ALA A 199 7.36 -4.89 20.50
N ALA A 200 8.47 -4.42 19.92
CA ALA A 200 8.76 -3.00 19.74
C ALA A 200 7.73 -2.32 18.84
N THR A 201 7.33 -2.97 17.74
CA THR A 201 6.30 -2.46 16.83
C THR A 201 4.94 -2.37 17.54
N ALA A 202 4.56 -3.38 18.32
CA ALA A 202 3.31 -3.38 19.09
C ALA A 202 3.31 -2.29 20.18
N ALA A 203 4.42 -2.12 20.89
CA ALA A 203 4.58 -1.06 21.89
C ALA A 203 4.46 0.34 21.25
N LEU A 204 5.11 0.56 20.09
CA LEU A 204 4.99 1.82 19.36
C LEU A 204 3.54 2.09 18.94
N MET A 205 2.84 1.09 18.39
CA MET A 205 1.43 1.23 18.01
C MET A 205 0.54 1.64 19.17
N LYS A 206 0.79 1.13 20.37
CA LYS A 206 0.01 1.47 21.59
C LYS A 206 0.31 2.86 22.15
N LEU A 207 1.54 3.33 21.99
CA LEU A 207 2.01 4.58 22.62
C LEU A 207 1.86 5.81 21.72
N ALA A 208 1.69 5.62 20.41
CA ALA A 208 1.46 6.67 19.45
C ALA A 208 0.03 7.22 19.50
N ASP A 209 -0.20 8.37 18.88
CA ASP A 209 -1.52 9.01 18.80
C ASP A 209 -2.28 8.58 17.51
N LEU A 210 -1.55 8.15 16.49
CA LEU A 210 -2.07 7.61 15.24
C LEU A 210 -1.15 6.50 14.70
N VAL A 211 -1.75 5.42 14.22
CA VAL A 211 -1.02 4.35 13.51
C VAL A 211 -1.33 4.40 12.02
N VAL A 212 -0.29 4.45 11.17
CA VAL A 212 -0.42 4.32 9.73
C VAL A 212 0.37 3.11 9.26
N ALA A 213 -0.32 2.01 8.98
CA ALA A 213 0.30 0.73 8.65
C ALA A 213 0.15 0.38 7.17
N THR A 214 1.28 0.08 6.50
CA THR A 214 1.28 -0.48 5.14
C THR A 214 2.16 -1.73 5.13
N GLY A 215 1.60 -2.87 4.73
CA GLY A 215 2.37 -4.12 4.71
C GLY A 215 1.51 -5.37 4.83
N SER A 216 2.00 -6.37 5.57
CA SER A 216 1.30 -7.65 5.72
C SER A 216 -0.05 -7.49 6.44
N GLN A 217 -0.99 -8.38 6.12
CA GLN A 217 -2.29 -8.43 6.81
C GLN A 217 -2.15 -8.59 8.34
N ALA A 218 -1.10 -9.27 8.80
CA ALA A 218 -0.80 -9.39 10.23
C ALA A 218 -0.48 -8.02 10.87
N ASN A 219 0.32 -7.19 10.22
CA ASN A 219 0.62 -5.83 10.69
C ASN A 219 -0.62 -4.92 10.64
N VAL A 220 -1.44 -5.04 9.60
CA VAL A 220 -2.71 -4.30 9.49
C VAL A 220 -3.67 -4.69 10.61
N ARG A 221 -3.82 -5.98 10.87
CA ARG A 221 -4.63 -6.45 12.00
C ARG A 221 -4.10 -5.96 13.34
N MET A 222 -2.78 -6.01 13.55
CA MET A 222 -2.15 -5.51 14.77
C MET A 222 -2.41 -4.00 14.95
N ALA A 223 -2.36 -3.21 13.87
CA ALA A 223 -2.69 -1.80 13.90
C ALA A 223 -4.14 -1.55 14.35
N TYR A 224 -5.11 -2.23 13.76
CA TYR A 224 -6.53 -2.08 14.13
C TYR A 224 -6.86 -2.62 15.53
N THR A 225 -6.07 -3.53 16.07
CA THR A 225 -6.28 -4.08 17.42
C THR A 225 -5.38 -3.44 18.48
N SER A 226 -4.58 -2.43 18.13
CA SER A 226 -3.67 -1.77 19.07
C SER A 226 -4.36 -0.93 20.13
N GLY A 227 -5.61 -0.52 19.89
CA GLY A 227 -6.34 0.44 20.72
C GLY A 227 -6.10 1.91 20.33
N THR A 228 -5.14 2.19 19.45
CA THR A 228 -4.85 3.51 18.89
C THR A 228 -5.60 3.70 17.57
N PRO A 229 -6.13 4.90 17.26
CA PRO A 229 -6.68 5.18 15.93
C PRO A 229 -5.70 4.76 14.82
N ALA A 230 -6.20 4.02 13.80
CA ALA A 230 -5.33 3.42 12.82
C ALA A 230 -5.90 3.49 11.40
N PHE A 231 -4.99 3.68 10.42
CA PHE A 231 -5.22 3.47 9.00
C PHE A 231 -4.29 2.36 8.52
N GLY A 232 -4.86 1.25 8.09
CA GLY A 232 -4.10 0.09 7.64
C GLY A 232 -4.47 -0.30 6.22
N VAL A 233 -3.46 -0.62 5.39
CA VAL A 233 -3.62 -1.18 4.06
C VAL A 233 -2.72 -2.40 3.88
N GLY A 234 -3.30 -3.47 3.38
CA GLY A 234 -2.63 -4.76 3.21
C GLY A 234 -2.37 -5.14 1.75
N ALA A 235 -2.55 -6.43 1.47
CA ALA A 235 -2.38 -7.01 0.15
C ALA A 235 -3.43 -6.49 -0.85
N GLY A 236 -3.06 -6.42 -2.11
CA GLY A 236 -3.95 -6.23 -3.25
C GLY A 236 -3.96 -7.46 -4.14
N ASN A 237 -4.96 -7.58 -5.01
CA ASN A 237 -4.98 -8.60 -6.07
C ASN A 237 -5.74 -8.04 -7.27
N VAL A 238 -5.05 -7.25 -8.08
CA VAL A 238 -5.67 -6.51 -9.18
C VAL A 238 -5.98 -7.41 -10.36
N ALA A 239 -7.21 -7.33 -10.85
CA ALA A 239 -7.63 -7.82 -12.16
C ALA A 239 -7.89 -6.63 -13.10
N SER A 240 -7.55 -6.77 -14.38
CA SER A 240 -7.92 -5.84 -15.44
C SER A 240 -8.81 -6.52 -16.47
N ILE A 241 -9.88 -5.85 -16.90
CA ILE A 241 -10.78 -6.32 -17.94
C ILE A 241 -10.38 -5.68 -19.27
N VAL A 242 -10.27 -6.47 -20.32
CA VAL A 242 -10.05 -5.98 -21.69
C VAL A 242 -11.29 -6.32 -22.51
N THR A 243 -12.06 -5.29 -22.85
CA THR A 243 -13.35 -5.43 -23.56
C THR A 243 -13.15 -5.68 -25.04
N ALA A 244 -14.19 -6.14 -25.74
CA ALA A 244 -14.17 -6.33 -27.19
C ALA A 244 -13.86 -5.04 -27.98
N SER A 245 -14.16 -3.86 -27.41
CA SER A 245 -13.90 -2.53 -28.00
C SER A 245 -12.50 -2.00 -27.74
N ALA A 246 -11.71 -2.66 -26.88
CA ALA A 246 -10.34 -2.22 -26.58
C ALA A 246 -9.44 -2.32 -27.82
N ASN A 247 -8.49 -1.39 -27.91
CA ASN A 247 -7.35 -1.53 -28.81
C ASN A 247 -6.33 -2.48 -28.16
N PRO A 248 -6.07 -3.69 -28.72
CA PRO A 248 -5.19 -4.66 -28.09
C PRO A 248 -3.75 -4.19 -27.91
N ASP A 249 -3.20 -3.45 -28.88
CA ASP A 249 -1.80 -3.00 -28.80
C ASP A 249 -1.63 -1.92 -27.72
N ASP A 250 -2.58 -0.99 -27.58
CA ASP A 250 -2.58 0.02 -26.53
C ASP A 250 -2.78 -0.62 -25.15
N ALA A 251 -3.78 -1.50 -24.99
CA ALA A 251 -4.03 -2.20 -23.74
C ALA A 251 -2.82 -3.06 -23.31
N ALA A 252 -2.23 -3.81 -24.24
CA ALA A 252 -1.05 -4.63 -23.98
C ALA A 252 0.15 -3.80 -23.55
N SER A 253 0.38 -2.64 -24.17
CA SER A 253 1.46 -1.73 -23.78
C SER A 253 1.30 -1.24 -22.34
N LYS A 254 0.10 -0.80 -21.96
CA LYS A 254 -0.21 -0.32 -20.60
C LYS A 254 -0.10 -1.42 -19.55
N ILE A 255 -0.63 -2.61 -19.84
CA ILE A 255 -0.53 -3.80 -18.97
C ILE A 255 0.94 -4.22 -18.81
N ALA A 256 1.72 -4.27 -19.88
CA ALA A 256 3.12 -4.63 -19.83
C ALA A 256 3.94 -3.65 -18.98
N VAL A 257 3.76 -2.33 -19.18
CA VAL A 257 4.40 -1.29 -18.36
C VAL A 257 4.05 -1.47 -16.90
N SER A 258 2.78 -1.69 -16.59
CA SER A 258 2.31 -1.90 -15.22
C SER A 258 2.89 -3.19 -14.61
N LYS A 259 2.89 -4.28 -15.37
CA LYS A 259 3.32 -5.60 -14.90
C LYS A 259 4.82 -5.72 -14.68
N THR A 260 5.62 -5.00 -15.44
CA THR A 260 7.08 -5.08 -15.38
C THR A 260 7.71 -4.05 -14.43
N PHE A 261 7.00 -2.97 -14.12
CA PHE A 261 7.51 -1.91 -13.26
C PHE A 261 7.93 -2.43 -11.89
N ASP A 262 9.19 -2.24 -11.56
CA ASP A 262 9.82 -2.68 -10.29
C ASP A 262 9.58 -4.16 -9.99
N ASN A 263 9.58 -5.01 -11.04
CA ASN A 263 9.25 -6.45 -10.98
C ASN A 263 7.93 -6.74 -10.27
N ALA A 264 6.93 -5.89 -10.46
CA ALA A 264 5.60 -6.00 -9.86
C ALA A 264 5.60 -6.03 -8.31
N THR A 265 6.48 -5.28 -7.67
CA THR A 265 6.48 -5.13 -6.19
C THR A 265 5.26 -4.37 -5.66
N SER A 266 4.48 -3.72 -6.54
CA SER A 266 3.28 -2.97 -6.15
C SER A 266 2.08 -3.88 -6.04
N CYS A 267 1.31 -3.73 -4.95
CA CYS A 267 -0.01 -4.37 -4.80
C CYS A 267 -1.03 -3.93 -5.87
N SER A 268 -0.75 -2.84 -6.59
CA SER A 268 -1.56 -2.33 -7.70
C SER A 268 -1.08 -2.82 -9.09
N SER A 269 -0.09 -3.72 -9.18
CA SER A 269 0.23 -4.39 -10.43
C SER A 269 -0.81 -5.46 -10.74
N GLU A 270 -1.23 -5.56 -12.00
CA GLU A 270 -2.20 -6.57 -12.43
C GLU A 270 -1.70 -7.98 -12.11
N ASN A 271 -2.47 -8.73 -11.35
CA ASN A 271 -2.24 -10.15 -11.15
C ASN A 271 -2.96 -10.99 -12.20
N SER A 272 -4.09 -10.48 -12.68
CA SER A 272 -4.92 -11.15 -13.67
C SER A 272 -5.38 -10.17 -14.75
N VAL A 273 -5.58 -10.69 -15.98
CA VAL A 273 -6.27 -10.01 -17.06
C VAL A 273 -7.42 -10.89 -17.54
N VAL A 274 -8.61 -10.31 -17.67
CA VAL A 274 -9.81 -10.97 -18.18
C VAL A 274 -10.13 -10.40 -19.55
N ILE A 275 -9.92 -11.20 -20.59
CA ILE A 275 -9.98 -10.77 -21.98
C ILE A 275 -11.27 -11.26 -22.63
N ASP A 276 -11.98 -10.35 -23.29
CA ASP A 276 -13.15 -10.72 -24.09
C ASP A 276 -12.76 -11.70 -25.21
N GLU A 277 -13.57 -12.77 -25.39
CA GLU A 277 -13.26 -13.84 -26.32
C GLU A 277 -13.13 -13.35 -27.77
N ALA A 278 -13.83 -12.28 -28.16
CA ALA A 278 -13.79 -11.72 -29.51
C ALA A 278 -12.41 -11.16 -29.91
N ILE A 279 -11.60 -10.76 -28.93
CA ILE A 279 -10.26 -10.20 -29.16
C ILE A 279 -9.15 -11.01 -28.49
N HIS A 280 -9.47 -12.14 -27.85
CA HIS A 280 -8.55 -12.90 -27.01
C HIS A 280 -7.23 -13.25 -27.73
N ALA A 281 -7.29 -13.84 -28.92
CA ALA A 281 -6.09 -14.20 -29.66
C ALA A 281 -5.23 -12.97 -30.02
N ARG A 282 -5.88 -11.89 -30.49
CA ARG A 282 -5.19 -10.63 -30.82
C ARG A 282 -4.54 -10.00 -29.60
N MET A 283 -5.18 -10.09 -28.43
CA MET A 283 -4.65 -9.56 -27.19
C MET A 283 -3.44 -10.37 -26.69
N LEU A 284 -3.47 -11.71 -26.80
CA LEU A 284 -2.31 -12.56 -26.51
C LEU A 284 -1.12 -12.25 -27.42
N ASP A 285 -1.36 -12.07 -28.73
CA ASP A 285 -0.32 -11.65 -29.69
C ASP A 285 0.26 -10.29 -29.31
N ALA A 286 -0.59 -9.33 -28.92
CA ALA A 286 -0.15 -8.00 -28.50
C ALA A 286 0.69 -8.06 -27.21
N LEU A 287 0.27 -8.84 -26.20
CA LEU A 287 1.04 -9.05 -24.97
C LEU A 287 2.38 -9.74 -25.25
N THR A 288 2.42 -10.69 -26.20
CA THR A 288 3.66 -11.35 -26.63
C THR A 288 4.63 -10.37 -27.29
N LYS A 289 4.14 -9.46 -28.14
CA LYS A 289 4.95 -8.37 -28.72
C LYS A 289 5.53 -7.44 -27.65
N GLN A 290 4.87 -7.29 -26.50
CA GLN A 290 5.37 -6.52 -25.35
C GLN A 290 6.42 -7.29 -24.51
N GLY A 291 6.77 -8.52 -24.87
CA GLY A 291 7.76 -9.37 -24.20
C GLY A 291 7.16 -10.36 -23.20
N GLY A 292 5.84 -10.59 -23.25
CA GLY A 292 5.18 -11.65 -22.51
C GLY A 292 5.40 -13.03 -23.15
N VAL A 293 5.56 -14.07 -22.34
CA VAL A 293 5.67 -15.46 -22.80
C VAL A 293 4.56 -16.29 -22.19
N LEU A 294 3.67 -16.81 -23.03
CA LEU A 294 2.62 -17.72 -22.61
C LEU A 294 3.20 -19.12 -22.39
N LEU A 295 2.98 -19.67 -21.21
CA LEU A 295 3.44 -20.99 -20.82
C LEU A 295 2.40 -22.05 -21.17
N ASP A 296 2.87 -23.21 -21.64
CA ASP A 296 2.03 -24.40 -21.78
C ASP A 296 1.67 -25.03 -20.41
N ALA A 297 0.84 -26.07 -20.42
CA ALA A 297 0.35 -26.72 -19.21
C ALA A 297 1.48 -27.34 -18.37
N ALA A 298 2.51 -27.92 -18.99
CA ALA A 298 3.64 -28.53 -18.29
C ALA A 298 4.54 -27.45 -17.67
N GLN A 299 4.81 -26.39 -18.42
CA GLN A 299 5.59 -25.24 -17.95
C GLN A 299 4.86 -24.50 -16.82
N LYS A 300 3.53 -24.32 -16.93
CA LYS A 300 2.68 -23.75 -15.85
C LYS A 300 2.78 -24.58 -14.57
N ALA A 301 2.71 -25.92 -14.64
CA ALA A 301 2.82 -26.79 -13.49
C ALA A 301 4.19 -26.65 -12.79
N ARG A 302 5.29 -26.56 -13.57
CA ARG A 302 6.64 -26.30 -13.03
C ARG A 302 6.74 -24.92 -12.38
N LEU A 303 6.19 -23.90 -13.01
CA LEU A 303 6.16 -22.56 -12.45
C LEU A 303 5.36 -22.53 -11.12
N GLN A 304 4.20 -23.21 -11.06
CA GLN A 304 3.41 -23.31 -9.85
C GLN A 304 4.20 -23.95 -8.71
N ALA A 305 4.88 -25.07 -8.97
CA ALA A 305 5.70 -25.74 -7.96
C ALA A 305 6.86 -24.88 -7.44
N ALA A 306 7.46 -24.03 -8.27
CA ALA A 306 8.50 -23.09 -7.86
C ALA A 306 7.95 -21.87 -7.08
N MET A 307 6.76 -21.41 -7.43
CA MET A 307 6.18 -20.21 -6.84
C MET A 307 5.50 -20.45 -5.48
N TRP A 308 4.94 -21.63 -5.24
CA TRP A 308 4.23 -21.91 -3.98
C TRP A 308 4.74 -23.16 -3.29
N HIS A 309 5.03 -23.00 -1.98
CA HIS A 309 5.37 -24.10 -1.07
C HIS A 309 4.41 -24.04 0.12
N ASP A 310 3.69 -25.12 0.39
CA ASP A 310 2.68 -25.20 1.47
C ASP A 310 1.69 -24.02 1.43
N GLY A 311 1.21 -23.67 0.24
CA GLY A 311 0.27 -22.56 0.01
C GLY A 311 0.86 -21.17 0.22
N LYS A 312 2.16 -21.03 0.46
CA LYS A 312 2.86 -19.74 0.64
C LYS A 312 3.70 -19.39 -0.57
N LEU A 313 3.64 -18.14 -0.98
CA LEU A 313 4.44 -17.61 -2.08
C LEU A 313 5.93 -17.65 -1.73
N SER A 314 6.74 -18.19 -2.64
CA SER A 314 8.19 -18.31 -2.50
C SER A 314 8.86 -16.93 -2.56
N ALA A 315 9.74 -16.66 -1.59
CA ALA A 315 10.57 -15.46 -1.62
C ALA A 315 11.57 -15.43 -2.80
N ARG A 316 11.87 -16.58 -3.40
CA ARG A 316 12.75 -16.69 -4.57
C ARG A 316 12.08 -16.19 -5.85
N CYS A 317 10.74 -16.20 -5.90
CA CYS A 317 9.94 -15.71 -7.03
C CYS A 317 9.37 -14.30 -6.79
N THR A 318 9.24 -13.87 -5.52
CA THR A 318 8.62 -12.58 -5.19
C THR A 318 9.51 -11.42 -5.64
N ALA A 319 8.95 -10.52 -6.46
CA ALA A 319 9.58 -9.31 -6.97
C ALA A 319 10.93 -9.53 -7.70
N ARG A 320 11.09 -10.70 -8.30
CA ARG A 320 12.23 -11.05 -9.16
C ARG A 320 11.86 -10.81 -10.64
N SER A 321 12.87 -10.70 -11.48
CA SER A 321 12.63 -10.64 -12.93
C SER A 321 11.98 -11.93 -13.43
N ALA A 322 11.22 -11.84 -14.53
CA ALA A 322 10.59 -13.01 -15.14
C ALA A 322 11.63 -14.08 -15.55
N THR A 323 12.79 -13.65 -16.05
CA THR A 323 13.93 -14.53 -16.36
C THR A 323 14.43 -15.29 -15.14
N ALA A 324 14.56 -14.62 -13.96
CA ALA A 324 14.98 -15.28 -12.74
C ALA A 324 13.93 -16.29 -12.23
N ILE A 325 12.64 -15.94 -12.35
CA ILE A 325 11.54 -16.82 -11.99
C ILE A 325 11.48 -18.05 -12.92
N ALA A 326 11.70 -17.86 -14.22
CA ALA A 326 11.76 -18.97 -15.18
C ALA A 326 12.91 -19.94 -14.84
N ARG A 327 14.10 -19.43 -14.49
CA ARG A 327 15.22 -20.27 -14.02
C ARG A 327 14.89 -21.03 -12.74
N GLU A 328 14.28 -20.36 -11.76
CA GLU A 328 13.89 -21.01 -10.50
C GLU A 328 12.87 -22.13 -10.74
N ALA A 329 12.02 -22.01 -11.75
CA ALA A 329 11.08 -23.04 -12.21
C ALA A 329 11.73 -24.12 -13.10
N GLY A 330 13.03 -24.02 -13.38
CA GLY A 330 13.75 -24.91 -14.30
C GLY A 330 13.29 -24.79 -15.75
N LEU A 331 12.75 -23.63 -16.15
CA LEU A 331 12.29 -23.31 -17.53
C LEU A 331 13.40 -22.57 -18.26
N ASP A 332 14.54 -23.26 -18.49
CA ASP A 332 15.75 -22.63 -19.03
C ASP A 332 15.59 -22.15 -20.48
N ASP A 333 14.80 -22.86 -21.26
CA ASP A 333 14.40 -22.47 -22.64
C ASP A 333 13.61 -21.15 -22.65
N ILE A 334 12.71 -20.96 -21.68
CA ILE A 334 11.97 -19.72 -21.49
C ILE A 334 12.90 -18.62 -20.96
N ALA A 335 13.74 -18.94 -19.99
CA ALA A 335 14.68 -17.97 -19.42
C ALA A 335 15.68 -17.44 -20.47
N ALA A 336 16.12 -18.29 -21.42
CA ALA A 336 16.99 -17.90 -22.52
C ALA A 336 16.37 -16.89 -23.49
N ARG A 337 15.04 -16.78 -23.50
CA ARG A 337 14.30 -15.79 -24.30
C ARG A 337 14.19 -14.42 -23.61
N GLU A 338 14.72 -14.28 -22.40
CA GLU A 338 14.71 -13.06 -21.59
C GLU A 338 13.30 -12.41 -21.48
N PRO A 339 12.27 -13.17 -21.03
CA PRO A 339 10.92 -12.65 -20.98
C PRO A 339 10.83 -11.43 -20.04
N LYS A 340 10.02 -10.44 -20.41
CA LYS A 340 9.68 -9.33 -19.51
C LYS A 340 8.66 -9.74 -18.45
N PHE A 341 7.72 -10.61 -18.83
CA PHE A 341 6.74 -11.22 -17.93
C PHE A 341 6.30 -12.59 -18.47
N LEU A 342 5.85 -13.46 -17.57
CA LEU A 342 5.30 -14.77 -17.89
C LEU A 342 3.78 -14.69 -17.87
N MET A 343 3.11 -15.45 -18.74
CA MET A 343 1.65 -15.55 -18.82
C MET A 343 1.21 -16.98 -18.58
N VAL A 344 0.14 -17.17 -17.81
CA VAL A 344 -0.50 -18.46 -17.57
C VAL A 344 -2.01 -18.35 -17.78
N GLU A 345 -2.60 -19.27 -18.52
CA GLU A 345 -4.06 -19.34 -18.63
C GLU A 345 -4.65 -20.05 -17.42
N GLU A 346 -5.77 -19.52 -16.89
CA GLU A 346 -6.58 -20.12 -15.83
C GLU A 346 -8.05 -20.18 -16.22
N SER A 347 -8.72 -21.20 -15.67
CA SER A 347 -10.16 -21.38 -15.85
C SER A 347 -10.94 -21.22 -14.54
N GLY A 348 -10.26 -21.20 -13.39
CA GLY A 348 -10.85 -21.10 -12.06
C GLY A 348 -10.13 -20.08 -11.18
N TYR A 349 -10.61 -19.92 -9.97
CA TYR A 349 -10.06 -19.05 -8.94
C TYR A 349 -10.18 -19.71 -7.56
N GLY A 350 -9.38 -19.22 -6.62
CA GLY A 350 -9.34 -19.78 -5.27
C GLY A 350 -8.06 -20.57 -4.98
N PRO A 351 -7.99 -21.25 -3.82
CA PRO A 351 -6.78 -21.96 -3.38
C PRO A 351 -6.29 -23.03 -4.34
N GLU A 352 -7.21 -23.69 -5.06
CA GLU A 352 -6.87 -24.72 -6.06
C GLU A 352 -6.28 -24.11 -7.36
N PHE A 353 -6.47 -22.81 -7.55
CA PHE A 353 -5.96 -22.03 -8.67
C PHE A 353 -5.07 -20.87 -8.15
N PRO A 354 -3.90 -21.17 -7.61
CA PRO A 354 -3.10 -20.18 -6.86
C PRO A 354 -2.67 -18.98 -7.71
N PHE A 355 -2.59 -19.13 -9.04
CA PHE A 355 -2.31 -18.01 -9.93
C PHE A 355 -3.42 -16.95 -9.94
N SER A 356 -4.62 -17.24 -9.42
CA SER A 356 -5.70 -16.25 -9.25
C SER A 356 -5.42 -15.25 -8.11
N GLY A 357 -4.48 -15.55 -7.22
CA GLY A 357 -4.10 -14.69 -6.10
C GLY A 357 -3.02 -13.67 -6.41
N GLU A 358 -2.68 -12.83 -5.41
CA GLU A 358 -1.58 -11.87 -5.51
C GLU A 358 -0.24 -12.60 -5.58
N LYS A 359 0.59 -12.23 -6.58
CA LYS A 359 1.87 -12.88 -6.84
C LYS A 359 3.07 -11.99 -6.55
N LEU A 360 2.90 -10.66 -6.50
CA LEU A 360 3.99 -9.68 -6.37
C LEU A 360 5.20 -10.04 -7.28
N SER A 361 4.92 -10.39 -8.52
CA SER A 361 5.91 -10.88 -9.50
C SER A 361 5.43 -10.62 -10.92
N PRO A 362 6.32 -10.55 -11.93
CA PRO A 362 5.96 -10.39 -13.33
C PRO A 362 5.39 -11.69 -13.93
N VAL A 363 4.35 -12.23 -13.29
CA VAL A 363 3.54 -13.36 -13.75
C VAL A 363 2.10 -12.89 -13.86
N LEU A 364 1.53 -12.92 -15.07
CA LEU A 364 0.19 -12.48 -15.40
C LEU A 364 -0.70 -13.68 -15.66
N THR A 365 -1.81 -13.76 -14.93
CA THR A 365 -2.84 -14.78 -15.18
C THR A 365 -3.82 -14.26 -16.22
N VAL A 366 -4.11 -15.08 -17.22
CA VAL A 366 -5.00 -14.77 -18.33
C VAL A 366 -6.29 -15.58 -18.20
N TYR A 367 -7.41 -14.87 -18.22
CA TYR A 367 -8.76 -15.45 -18.30
C TYR A 367 -9.41 -15.06 -19.61
N ARG A 368 -10.26 -15.92 -20.12
CA ARG A 368 -11.12 -15.67 -21.28
C ARG A 368 -12.55 -15.51 -20.83
N ALA A 369 -13.23 -14.44 -21.24
CA ALA A 369 -14.61 -14.16 -20.89
C ALA A 369 -15.50 -14.00 -22.13
N ARG A 370 -16.72 -14.52 -22.05
CA ARG A 370 -17.73 -14.32 -23.10
C ARG A 370 -18.57 -13.10 -22.74
N GLY A 371 -18.08 -11.92 -23.14
CA GLY A 371 -18.72 -10.65 -22.86
C GLY A 371 -18.47 -10.13 -21.42
N ILE A 372 -19.00 -8.93 -21.17
CA ILE A 372 -18.71 -8.19 -19.93
C ILE A 372 -19.30 -8.84 -18.67
N ASP A 373 -20.46 -9.48 -18.77
CA ASP A 373 -21.10 -10.12 -17.59
C ASP A 373 -20.24 -11.28 -17.07
N ALA A 374 -19.73 -12.12 -17.98
CA ALA A 374 -18.81 -13.20 -17.63
C ALA A 374 -17.48 -12.64 -17.06
N ALA A 375 -16.98 -11.53 -17.59
CA ALA A 375 -15.78 -10.89 -17.08
C ALA A 375 -15.98 -10.38 -15.64
N ILE A 376 -17.13 -9.76 -15.35
CA ILE A 376 -17.48 -9.30 -13.99
C ILE A 376 -17.56 -10.48 -13.02
N GLU A 377 -18.17 -11.61 -13.41
CA GLU A 377 -18.25 -12.80 -12.55
C GLU A 377 -16.85 -13.40 -12.27
N ILE A 378 -15.98 -13.47 -13.26
CA ILE A 378 -14.58 -13.92 -13.05
C ILE A 378 -13.87 -13.00 -12.05
N VAL A 379 -13.99 -11.68 -12.22
CA VAL A 379 -13.36 -10.71 -11.30
C VAL A 379 -13.94 -10.82 -9.89
N ARG A 380 -15.27 -11.01 -9.75
CA ARG A 380 -15.91 -11.27 -8.45
C ARG A 380 -15.33 -12.52 -7.78
N GLY A 381 -15.19 -13.60 -8.53
CA GLY A 381 -14.60 -14.84 -8.02
C GLY A 381 -13.16 -14.66 -7.56
N ILE A 382 -12.34 -13.96 -8.35
CA ILE A 382 -10.96 -13.61 -7.97
C ILE A 382 -10.95 -12.80 -6.66
N TYR A 383 -11.80 -11.77 -6.55
CA TYR A 383 -11.86 -10.91 -5.35
C TYR A 383 -12.50 -11.59 -4.15
N GLY A 384 -13.40 -12.53 -4.36
CA GLY A 384 -13.92 -13.39 -3.29
C GLY A 384 -12.85 -14.27 -2.65
N TYR A 385 -11.82 -14.63 -3.42
CA TYR A 385 -10.64 -15.31 -2.91
C TYR A 385 -9.65 -14.34 -2.25
N MET A 386 -9.26 -13.27 -2.94
CA MET A 386 -8.26 -12.31 -2.47
C MET A 386 -8.39 -10.97 -3.21
N GLY A 387 -8.15 -9.86 -2.49
CA GLY A 387 -7.95 -8.55 -3.10
C GLY A 387 -9.19 -7.65 -3.18
N ALA A 388 -10.31 -8.05 -2.58
CA ALA A 388 -11.49 -7.19 -2.49
C ALA A 388 -11.14 -5.82 -1.91
N GLY A 389 -11.75 -4.78 -2.46
CA GLY A 389 -11.59 -3.40 -2.03
C GLY A 389 -10.46 -2.62 -2.68
N HIS A 390 -9.49 -3.27 -3.34
CA HIS A 390 -8.35 -2.53 -3.88
C HIS A 390 -8.73 -1.72 -5.12
N SER A 391 -8.76 -2.30 -6.29
CA SER A 391 -9.07 -1.65 -7.56
C SER A 391 -9.27 -2.67 -8.68
N VAL A 392 -9.94 -2.24 -9.76
CA VAL A 392 -10.05 -2.98 -11.02
C VAL A 392 -9.57 -2.09 -12.18
N GLY A 393 -8.84 -2.67 -13.12
CA GLY A 393 -8.50 -2.04 -14.40
C GLY A 393 -9.55 -2.35 -15.46
N VAL A 394 -9.72 -1.45 -16.42
CA VAL A 394 -10.52 -1.73 -17.61
C VAL A 394 -9.93 -1.02 -18.82
N HIS A 395 -9.86 -1.72 -19.94
CA HIS A 395 -9.43 -1.18 -21.24
C HIS A 395 -10.58 -1.27 -22.25
N GLY A 396 -10.84 -0.14 -22.93
CA GLY A 396 -11.92 0.00 -23.90
C GLY A 396 -13.32 0.11 -23.29
N ALA A 397 -13.42 0.73 -22.11
CA ALA A 397 -14.71 1.02 -21.48
C ALA A 397 -15.19 2.43 -21.84
N ASP A 398 -16.49 2.57 -22.05
CA ASP A 398 -17.19 3.85 -22.01
C ASP A 398 -17.55 4.22 -20.54
N ASP A 399 -18.09 5.43 -20.35
CA ASP A 399 -18.46 5.92 -19.02
C ASP A 399 -19.53 5.03 -18.35
N ALA A 400 -20.49 4.51 -19.12
CA ALA A 400 -21.56 3.67 -18.58
C ALA A 400 -20.99 2.34 -18.02
N LEU A 401 -20.06 1.74 -18.75
CA LEU A 401 -19.38 0.53 -18.30
C LEU A 401 -18.48 0.80 -17.09
N ALA A 402 -17.73 1.90 -17.09
CA ALA A 402 -16.89 2.28 -15.95
C ALA A 402 -17.74 2.46 -14.68
N VAL A 403 -18.86 3.14 -14.76
CA VAL A 403 -19.84 3.30 -13.66
C VAL A 403 -20.42 1.94 -13.24
N ARG A 404 -20.78 1.08 -14.20
CA ARG A 404 -21.27 -0.28 -13.92
C ARG A 404 -20.26 -1.09 -13.13
N LEU A 405 -18.98 -1.08 -13.51
CA LEU A 405 -17.91 -1.80 -12.80
C LEU A 405 -17.76 -1.27 -11.37
N GLY A 406 -17.77 0.06 -11.19
CA GLY A 406 -17.70 0.69 -9.87
C GLY A 406 -18.89 0.37 -8.97
N THR A 407 -20.05 0.11 -9.55
CA THR A 407 -21.28 -0.23 -8.82
C THR A 407 -21.35 -1.72 -8.46
N GLN A 408 -20.87 -2.59 -9.34
CA GLN A 408 -21.05 -4.04 -9.23
C GLN A 408 -19.87 -4.78 -8.59
N LEU A 409 -18.67 -4.21 -8.64
CA LEU A 409 -17.48 -4.84 -8.06
C LEU A 409 -17.13 -4.27 -6.68
N PRO A 410 -16.64 -5.10 -5.74
CA PRO A 410 -16.22 -4.63 -4.43
C PRO A 410 -14.82 -3.99 -4.52
N VAL A 411 -14.73 -2.80 -5.09
CA VAL A 411 -13.46 -2.08 -5.32
C VAL A 411 -13.59 -0.59 -4.95
N ALA A 412 -12.52 -0.01 -4.47
CA ALA A 412 -12.46 1.42 -4.16
C ALA A 412 -12.08 2.28 -5.39
N ARG A 413 -11.62 1.67 -6.48
CA ARG A 413 -11.17 2.38 -7.69
C ARG A 413 -11.42 1.56 -8.94
N VAL A 414 -11.87 2.24 -10.01
CA VAL A 414 -11.87 1.73 -11.39
C VAL A 414 -10.86 2.55 -12.18
N ILE A 415 -9.88 1.91 -12.79
CA ILE A 415 -8.81 2.54 -13.56
C ILE A 415 -9.06 2.28 -15.04
N VAL A 416 -9.40 3.33 -15.79
CA VAL A 416 -9.81 3.24 -17.19
C VAL A 416 -8.63 3.61 -18.09
N ASP A 417 -8.27 2.74 -19.01
CA ASP A 417 -7.27 2.93 -20.06
C ASP A 417 -5.91 3.47 -19.59
N GLN A 418 -5.41 3.00 -18.45
CA GLN A 418 -4.13 3.43 -17.88
C GLN A 418 -3.26 2.23 -17.47
N ALA A 419 -1.93 2.46 -17.36
CA ALA A 419 -1.02 1.51 -16.73
C ALA A 419 -1.33 1.45 -15.21
N HIS A 420 -2.01 0.40 -14.79
CA HIS A 420 -2.71 0.31 -13.53
C HIS A 420 -1.83 0.58 -12.31
N CYS A 421 -0.61 -0.01 -12.23
CA CYS A 421 0.26 0.18 -11.06
C CYS A 421 0.79 1.61 -10.93
N LEU A 422 0.86 2.34 -12.04
CA LEU A 422 1.26 3.75 -12.05
C LEU A 422 0.10 4.68 -11.70
N ALA A 423 -1.12 4.32 -12.11
CA ALA A 423 -2.32 5.14 -11.99
C ALA A 423 -2.99 5.09 -10.61
N THR A 424 -3.14 3.89 -10.04
CA THR A 424 -3.95 3.63 -8.84
C THR A 424 -3.55 4.47 -7.63
N GLY A 425 -2.27 4.67 -7.41
CA GLY A 425 -1.73 5.51 -6.32
C GLY A 425 -1.44 6.94 -6.75
N GLY A 426 -2.22 7.50 -7.68
CA GLY A 426 -2.05 8.84 -8.25
C GLY A 426 -1.06 8.87 -9.41
N ASN A 427 -1.41 9.60 -10.46
CA ASN A 427 -0.59 9.88 -11.63
C ASN A 427 -0.70 11.35 -12.02
N PHE A 428 0.19 11.82 -12.90
CA PHE A 428 0.17 13.20 -13.40
C PHE A 428 -0.93 13.43 -14.45
N ASP A 429 -1.48 12.35 -14.99
CA ASP A 429 -2.56 12.30 -16.00
C ASP A 429 -3.89 11.78 -15.44
N ASN A 430 -4.05 11.71 -14.12
CA ASN A 430 -5.34 11.43 -13.49
C ASN A 430 -5.54 12.24 -12.19
N GLY A 431 -6.77 12.28 -11.70
CA GLY A 431 -7.17 13.06 -10.52
C GLY A 431 -7.00 12.35 -9.18
N LEU A 432 -6.49 11.12 -9.13
CA LEU A 432 -6.28 10.43 -7.86
C LEU A 432 -5.09 11.02 -7.10
N PRO A 433 -5.20 11.23 -5.77
CA PRO A 433 -4.10 11.71 -4.96
C PRO A 433 -2.90 10.76 -4.97
N PHE A 434 -1.68 11.33 -4.94
CA PHE A 434 -0.47 10.53 -4.86
C PHE A 434 -0.29 9.90 -3.49
N SER A 435 -0.26 8.57 -3.46
CA SER A 435 -0.09 7.78 -2.24
C SER A 435 0.63 6.46 -2.52
N LEU A 436 1.20 5.90 -1.47
CA LEU A 436 1.70 4.53 -1.41
C LEU A 436 0.90 3.68 -0.41
N SER A 437 -0.24 4.21 0.04
CA SER A 437 -1.19 3.55 0.95
C SER A 437 -2.60 3.79 0.44
N MET A 438 -3.14 2.82 -0.29
CA MET A 438 -4.45 2.89 -0.93
C MET A 438 -5.47 2.11 -0.11
N GLY A 439 -6.42 2.82 0.52
CA GLY A 439 -7.48 2.19 1.31
C GLY A 439 -8.39 1.31 0.46
N CYS A 440 -8.81 0.20 1.03
CA CYS A 440 -9.62 -0.82 0.35
C CYS A 440 -11.09 -0.84 0.84
N GLY A 441 -11.50 0.14 1.65
CA GLY A 441 -12.83 0.18 2.24
C GLY A 441 -13.13 -1.03 3.12
N THR A 442 -14.38 -1.16 3.53
CA THR A 442 -14.83 -2.32 4.35
C THR A 442 -14.71 -3.63 3.59
N TRP A 443 -14.74 -3.63 2.25
CA TRP A 443 -14.48 -4.81 1.43
C TRP A 443 -13.12 -5.44 1.68
N GLY A 444 -12.09 -4.61 1.89
CA GLY A 444 -10.73 -5.04 2.22
C GLY A 444 -10.39 -4.97 3.71
N GLY A 445 -11.42 -4.82 4.57
CA GLY A 445 -11.24 -4.70 6.02
C GLY A 445 -10.56 -3.41 6.47
N ASN A 446 -10.72 -2.31 5.68
CA ASN A 446 -10.19 -1.00 6.02
C ASN A 446 -11.32 -0.03 6.40
N ASN A 447 -11.00 0.98 7.21
CA ASN A 447 -11.91 2.04 7.62
C ASN A 447 -11.94 3.24 6.65
N PHE A 448 -11.27 3.14 5.50
CA PHE A 448 -11.24 4.17 4.45
C PHE A 448 -11.05 3.54 3.07
N SER A 449 -11.51 4.21 2.02
CA SER A 449 -11.43 3.77 0.61
C SER A 449 -10.63 4.72 -0.29
N SER A 450 -10.17 5.86 0.24
CA SER A 450 -9.37 6.84 -0.51
C SER A 450 -7.87 6.46 -0.57
N ASN A 451 -7.12 7.16 -1.42
CA ASN A 451 -5.67 7.22 -1.30
C ASN A 451 -5.34 8.02 -0.05
N LEU A 452 -4.55 7.43 0.86
CA LEU A 452 -4.20 8.06 2.13
C LEU A 452 -3.31 9.28 1.88
N GLY A 453 -3.68 10.43 2.42
CA GLY A 453 -2.98 11.69 2.28
C GLY A 453 -3.06 12.52 3.56
N TYR A 454 -2.74 13.81 3.48
CA TYR A 454 -2.65 14.71 4.63
C TYR A 454 -3.90 14.74 5.53
N ARG A 455 -5.09 14.57 4.95
CA ARG A 455 -6.36 14.63 5.71
C ARG A 455 -6.47 13.59 6.82
N GLN A 456 -5.84 12.44 6.64
CA GLN A 456 -5.79 11.37 7.64
C GLN A 456 -4.77 11.65 8.77
N TYR A 457 -3.96 12.70 8.64
CA TYR A 457 -2.96 13.11 9.63
C TYR A 457 -3.38 14.36 10.41
N LEU A 458 -4.66 14.75 10.32
CA LEU A 458 -5.21 15.94 10.96
C LEU A 458 -6.37 15.59 11.89
N ASN A 459 -6.46 16.34 12.99
CA ASN A 459 -7.71 16.57 13.69
C ASN A 459 -8.35 17.86 13.18
N VAL A 460 -9.68 17.93 13.18
CA VAL A 460 -10.43 19.12 12.81
C VAL A 460 -11.32 19.55 13.96
N THR A 461 -11.05 20.76 14.48
CA THR A 461 -11.94 21.43 15.45
C THR A 461 -12.94 22.27 14.69
N ARG A 462 -14.23 22.16 15.03
CA ARG A 462 -15.30 22.96 14.44
C ARG A 462 -15.81 23.98 15.43
N ILE A 463 -15.89 25.24 14.99
CA ILE A 463 -16.63 26.30 15.70
C ILE A 463 -17.97 26.40 14.98
N ALA A 464 -19.06 26.24 15.73
CA ALA A 464 -20.42 26.41 15.20
C ALA A 464 -21.03 27.70 15.75
N TYR A 465 -21.33 28.62 14.85
CA TYR A 465 -22.04 29.86 15.16
C TYR A 465 -23.54 29.68 15.00
N ARG A 466 -24.30 30.42 15.77
CA ARG A 466 -25.76 30.44 15.61
C ARG A 466 -26.14 31.07 14.26
N ILE A 467 -26.99 30.38 13.54
CA ILE A 467 -27.63 30.85 12.30
C ILE A 467 -29.15 30.97 12.51
N ALA A 468 -29.86 31.53 11.53
CA ALA A 468 -31.31 31.51 11.55
C ALA A 468 -31.83 30.07 11.54
N GLU A 469 -32.86 29.82 12.31
CA GLU A 469 -33.50 28.50 12.39
C GLU A 469 -34.09 28.10 11.03
N ARG A 470 -33.80 26.91 10.57
CA ARG A 470 -34.25 26.36 9.28
C ARG A 470 -34.93 25.01 9.53
N VAL A 471 -36.10 25.05 10.17
CA VAL A 471 -36.88 23.83 10.43
C VAL A 471 -37.59 23.44 9.14
N PRO A 472 -37.33 22.27 8.58
CA PRO A 472 -38.02 21.82 7.37
C PRO A 472 -39.43 21.34 7.73
N GLU A 473 -40.38 21.55 6.81
CA GLU A 473 -41.73 20.97 6.92
C GLU A 473 -41.63 19.44 6.78
N VAL A 474 -42.39 18.74 7.62
CA VAL A 474 -42.41 17.26 7.63
C VAL A 474 -42.76 16.69 6.27
N ASP A 475 -43.74 17.28 5.62
CA ASP A 475 -44.22 16.85 4.30
C ASP A 475 -43.17 17.10 3.19
N ALA A 476 -42.28 18.09 3.36
CA ALA A 476 -41.17 18.31 2.44
C ALA A 476 -40.16 17.15 2.48
N LEU A 477 -39.96 16.51 3.65
CA LEU A 477 -39.04 15.42 3.83
C LEU A 477 -39.67 14.04 3.70
N LEU A 478 -40.90 13.87 4.16
CA LEU A 478 -41.58 12.58 4.22
C LEU A 478 -42.75 12.44 3.24
N GLY A 479 -43.05 13.48 2.43
CA GLY A 479 -44.18 13.48 1.52
C GLY A 479 -44.18 12.33 0.51
N ASP A 480 -42.99 11.92 -0.02
CA ASP A 480 -42.88 10.76 -0.92
C ASP A 480 -43.17 9.45 -0.18
N TYR A 481 -42.71 9.32 1.06
CA TYR A 481 -43.00 8.16 1.91
C TYR A 481 -44.50 8.08 2.18
N PHE A 482 -45.12 9.18 2.61
CA PHE A 482 -46.53 9.20 2.90
C PHE A 482 -47.41 8.90 1.67
N ARG A 483 -47.00 9.38 0.47
CA ARG A 483 -47.70 9.01 -0.77
C ARG A 483 -47.64 7.54 -1.11
N ARG A 484 -46.53 6.85 -0.75
CA ARG A 484 -46.36 5.42 -1.07
C ARG A 484 -46.96 4.49 -0.06
N ILE A 485 -46.93 4.84 1.21
CA ILE A 485 -47.21 3.91 2.33
C ILE A 485 -48.51 4.34 3.05
N GLY A 486 -48.94 5.58 2.89
CA GLY A 486 -49.98 6.21 3.71
C GLY A 486 -49.40 6.93 4.92
N ARG A 487 -50.16 7.78 5.53
CA ARG A 487 -49.76 8.57 6.72
C ARG A 487 -50.26 7.88 7.99
#